data_7a6a5bc22cb2dd50bad9b8ca1b8d1531
#
_entry.id   7a6a5bc22cb2dd50bad9b8ca1b8d1531
#
_cell.length_a   1.000
_cell.length_b   1.000
_cell.length_c   1.000
_cell.angle_alpha   90.00
_cell.angle_beta   90.00
_cell.angle_gamma   90.00
#
_symmetry.space_group_name_H-M   'P 1'
#
loop_
_entity.id
_entity.type
_entity.pdbx_description
1 polymer ?
#
loop_
_entity_poly.entity_id
_entity_poly.type
_entity_poly.pdbx_seq_one_letter_code
_entity_poly.pdbx_strand_id
1 'polypeptide(L)'
;EKDKGFLSRPEIAAVINVLKAVDNPLLDIPLAGAMLSEMFLFTPDELAEIRAESRKLPLYSSVKSAAENVNEKAKNFISVLDSLRKAAAYERSDTVIEKLYDITSFPQVMRSCDGGELKLANLRLLIKYAADREKNGAHGLSSFVRFIGRLEERNADLKPAGSSGDGGNCVRIMS
;
A
#
# COMPACT_ATOMS: atom_id res chain seq x y z
N GLU A 1 4.63 24.05 5.70
CA GLU A 1 3.91 22.85 5.21
C GLU A 1 3.46 22.06 6.43
N LYS A 2 2.15 21.82 6.56
CA LYS A 2 1.65 20.90 7.59
C LYS A 2 2.32 19.54 7.35
N ASP A 3 2.99 19.03 8.36
CA ASP A 3 3.62 17.72 8.31
C ASP A 3 2.53 16.70 7.96
N LYS A 4 2.57 16.17 6.74
CA LYS A 4 1.61 15.16 6.29
C LYS A 4 1.83 13.95 7.19
N GLY A 5 0.77 13.48 7.82
CA GLY A 5 0.82 12.30 8.68
C GLY A 5 1.42 11.08 7.96
N PHE A 6 1.84 10.08 8.70
CA PHE A 6 2.49 8.89 8.16
C PHE A 6 1.62 8.16 7.13
N LEU A 7 0.33 7.96 7.43
CA LEU A 7 -0.59 7.22 6.55
C LEU A 7 -0.92 7.98 5.25
N SER A 8 -0.79 9.32 5.25
CA SER A 8 -1.04 10.17 4.08
C SER A 8 0.19 10.41 3.20
N ARG A 9 1.35 9.83 3.55
CA ARG A 9 2.55 9.88 2.70
C ARG A 9 2.31 9.06 1.44
N PRO A 10 2.66 9.56 0.24
CA PRO A 10 2.35 8.90 -1.02
C PRO A 10 2.80 7.44 -1.08
N GLU A 11 4.03 7.16 -0.65
CA GLU A 11 4.59 5.82 -0.63
C GLU A 11 3.82 4.86 0.31
N ILE A 12 3.30 5.37 1.43
CA ILE A 12 2.52 4.59 2.39
C ILE A 12 1.09 4.40 1.91
N ALA A 13 0.46 5.47 1.41
CA ALA A 13 -0.89 5.41 0.85
C ALA A 13 -0.98 4.42 -0.34
N ALA A 14 0.05 4.38 -1.20
CA ALA A 14 0.14 3.42 -2.29
C ALA A 14 0.12 1.97 -1.77
N VAL A 15 0.95 1.64 -0.78
CA VAL A 15 0.98 0.30 -0.17
C VAL A 15 -0.37 -0.03 0.49
N ILE A 16 -0.93 0.89 1.28
CA ILE A 16 -2.22 0.69 1.97
C ILE A 16 -3.34 0.42 0.97
N ASN A 17 -3.37 1.12 -0.17
CA ASN A 17 -4.36 0.87 -1.22
C ASN A 17 -4.24 -0.55 -1.78
N VAL A 18 -3.03 -1.04 -2.03
CA VAL A 18 -2.82 -2.44 -2.45
C VAL A 18 -3.30 -3.42 -1.38
N LEU A 19 -2.93 -3.21 -0.10
CA LEU A 19 -3.35 -4.09 0.99
C LEU A 19 -4.88 -4.12 1.17
N LYS A 20 -5.55 -2.98 1.03
CA LYS A 20 -7.03 -2.89 1.04
C LYS A 20 -7.64 -3.63 -0.16
N ALA A 21 -7.04 -3.53 -1.36
CA ALA A 21 -7.48 -4.25 -2.55
C ALA A 21 -7.24 -5.77 -2.44
N VAL A 22 -6.16 -6.20 -1.77
CA VAL A 22 -5.90 -7.61 -1.45
C VAL A 22 -6.96 -8.15 -0.49
N ASP A 23 -7.29 -7.41 0.56
CA ASP A 23 -8.29 -7.78 1.56
C ASP A 23 -9.70 -7.81 0.94
N ASN A 24 -10.08 -6.77 0.20
CA ASN A 24 -11.35 -6.69 -0.50
C ASN A 24 -11.22 -5.99 -1.87
N PRO A 25 -11.11 -6.72 -2.98
CA PRO A 25 -10.95 -6.14 -4.30
C PRO A 25 -12.20 -5.45 -4.85
N LEU A 26 -13.34 -5.57 -4.18
CA LEU A 26 -14.58 -4.89 -4.57
C LEU A 26 -14.65 -3.43 -4.12
N LEU A 27 -13.62 -2.95 -3.39
CA LEU A 27 -13.49 -1.55 -3.02
C LEU A 27 -12.85 -0.77 -4.16
N ASP A 28 -13.67 -0.12 -4.99
CA ASP A 28 -13.21 0.58 -6.21
C ASP A 28 -12.14 1.65 -5.93
N ILE A 29 -12.25 2.42 -4.83
CA ILE A 29 -11.31 3.51 -4.51
C ILE A 29 -9.91 2.98 -4.17
N PRO A 30 -9.72 2.04 -3.24
CA PRO A 30 -8.40 1.44 -3.00
C PRO A 30 -7.84 0.72 -4.23
N LEU A 31 -8.68 0.02 -4.98
CA LEU A 31 -8.26 -0.69 -6.18
C LEU A 31 -7.72 0.28 -7.24
N ALA A 32 -8.45 1.37 -7.51
CA ALA A 32 -7.99 2.42 -8.42
C ALA A 32 -6.70 3.09 -7.92
N GLY A 33 -6.62 3.39 -6.61
CA GLY A 33 -5.41 3.96 -6.00
C GLY A 33 -4.19 3.03 -6.10
N ALA A 34 -4.39 1.72 -5.98
CA ALA A 34 -3.34 0.73 -6.19
C ALA A 34 -2.87 0.73 -7.65
N MET A 35 -3.80 0.69 -8.61
CA MET A 35 -3.48 0.68 -10.05
C MET A 35 -2.71 1.93 -10.49
N LEU A 36 -3.11 3.10 -10.01
CA LEU A 36 -2.47 4.39 -10.33
C LEU A 36 -1.13 4.62 -9.61
N SER A 37 -0.74 3.73 -8.68
CA SER A 37 0.52 3.85 -7.94
C SER A 37 1.74 3.55 -8.83
N GLU A 38 2.91 3.96 -8.32
CA GLU A 38 4.21 3.69 -8.95
C GLU A 38 4.56 2.19 -9.00
N MET A 39 3.79 1.33 -8.35
CA MET A 39 3.93 -0.13 -8.44
C MET A 39 3.36 -0.70 -9.74
N PHE A 40 2.28 -0.09 -10.27
CA PHE A 40 1.55 -0.64 -11.42
C PHE A 40 1.46 0.32 -12.62
N LEU A 41 1.68 1.60 -12.40
CA LEU A 41 1.86 2.63 -13.44
C LEU A 41 0.68 2.77 -14.43
N PHE A 42 -0.54 2.50 -14.00
CA PHE A 42 -1.70 2.84 -14.82
C PHE A 42 -1.87 4.35 -14.88
N THR A 43 -2.23 4.84 -16.06
CA THR A 43 -2.65 6.22 -16.22
C THR A 43 -4.15 6.38 -15.91
N PRO A 44 -4.62 7.60 -15.59
CA PRO A 44 -6.05 7.85 -15.44
C PRO A 44 -6.86 7.50 -16.70
N ASP A 45 -6.29 7.70 -17.89
CA ASP A 45 -6.95 7.39 -19.15
C ASP A 45 -7.10 5.87 -19.35
N GLU A 46 -6.05 5.08 -19.10
CA GLU A 46 -6.12 3.62 -19.13
C GLU A 46 -7.16 3.08 -18.14
N LEU A 47 -7.24 3.67 -16.95
CA LEU A 47 -8.24 3.28 -15.96
C LEU A 47 -9.66 3.63 -16.41
N ALA A 48 -9.84 4.80 -17.05
CA ALA A 48 -11.12 5.22 -17.61
C ALA A 48 -11.57 4.31 -18.76
N GLU A 49 -10.66 3.89 -19.64
CA GLU A 49 -10.94 2.92 -20.72
C GLU A 49 -11.40 1.59 -20.14
N ILE A 50 -10.67 1.02 -19.18
CA ILE A 50 -11.05 -0.24 -18.51
C ILE A 50 -12.43 -0.08 -17.85
N ARG A 51 -12.72 1.06 -17.23
CA ARG A 51 -14.00 1.31 -16.57
C ARG A 51 -15.15 1.50 -17.57
N ALA A 52 -14.88 2.05 -18.76
CA ALA A 52 -15.90 2.31 -19.77
C ALA A 52 -16.57 1.04 -20.30
N GLU A 53 -15.84 -0.09 -20.33
CA GLU A 53 -16.36 -1.37 -20.81
C GLU A 53 -17.49 -1.93 -19.92
N SER A 54 -17.49 -1.60 -18.61
CA SER A 54 -18.46 -2.19 -17.65
C SER A 54 -18.78 -1.25 -16.49
N ARG A 55 -19.41 -0.10 -16.76
CA ARG A 55 -19.71 0.94 -15.76
C ARG A 55 -20.60 0.48 -14.60
N LYS A 56 -21.41 -0.55 -14.79
CA LYS A 56 -22.37 -1.05 -13.79
C LYS A 56 -21.78 -2.11 -12.85
N LEU A 57 -20.64 -2.68 -13.19
CA LEU A 57 -19.97 -3.71 -12.39
C LEU A 57 -18.88 -3.07 -11.49
N PRO A 58 -18.45 -3.74 -10.40
CA PRO A 58 -17.28 -3.32 -9.65
C PRO A 58 -16.06 -3.18 -10.57
N LEU A 59 -15.16 -2.23 -10.28
CA LEU A 59 -13.95 -1.98 -11.07
C LEU A 59 -13.10 -3.27 -11.23
N TYR A 60 -13.04 -4.10 -10.19
CA TYR A 60 -12.33 -5.37 -10.23
C TYR A 60 -12.78 -6.29 -11.38
N SER A 61 -14.09 -6.33 -11.65
CA SER A 61 -14.63 -7.12 -12.76
C SER A 61 -14.18 -6.58 -14.12
N SER A 62 -14.16 -5.26 -14.29
CA SER A 62 -13.65 -4.61 -15.51
C SER A 62 -12.16 -4.87 -15.71
N VAL A 63 -11.35 -4.81 -14.65
CA VAL A 63 -9.91 -5.12 -14.71
C VAL A 63 -9.67 -6.58 -15.06
N LYS A 64 -10.45 -7.52 -14.52
CA LYS A 64 -10.36 -8.94 -14.90
C LYS A 64 -10.69 -9.16 -16.37
N SER A 65 -11.77 -8.56 -16.86
CA SER A 65 -12.12 -8.63 -18.28
C SER A 65 -11.01 -8.07 -19.18
N ALA A 66 -10.43 -6.91 -18.80
CA ALA A 66 -9.31 -6.34 -19.53
C ALA A 66 -8.08 -7.27 -19.54
N ALA A 67 -7.81 -7.96 -18.44
CA ALA A 67 -6.72 -8.92 -18.33
C ALA A 67 -6.93 -10.14 -19.26
N GLU A 68 -8.17 -10.60 -19.42
CA GLU A 68 -8.55 -11.66 -20.34
C GLU A 68 -8.44 -11.22 -21.81
N ASN A 69 -8.69 -9.93 -22.10
CA ASN A 69 -8.64 -9.29 -23.41
C ASN A 69 -7.25 -8.74 -23.80
N VAL A 70 -6.17 -9.37 -23.32
CA VAL A 70 -4.76 -9.10 -23.71
C VAL A 70 -4.19 -7.76 -23.23
N ASN A 71 -4.78 -7.12 -22.20
CA ASN A 71 -4.14 -5.99 -21.54
C ASN A 71 -3.06 -6.48 -20.56
N GLU A 72 -1.79 -6.40 -20.95
CA GLU A 72 -0.67 -6.94 -20.17
C GLU A 72 -0.51 -6.28 -18.81
N LYS A 73 -0.80 -4.97 -18.66
CA LYS A 73 -0.80 -4.30 -17.36
C LYS A 73 -1.88 -4.86 -16.44
N ALA A 74 -3.10 -5.02 -16.94
CA ALA A 74 -4.21 -5.59 -16.18
C ALA A 74 -3.91 -7.04 -15.78
N LYS A 75 -3.35 -7.83 -16.68
CA LYS A 75 -2.94 -9.21 -16.43
C LYS A 75 -1.88 -9.32 -15.34
N ASN A 76 -0.83 -8.48 -15.43
CA ASN A 76 0.19 -8.39 -14.38
C ASN A 76 -0.41 -7.97 -13.03
N PHE A 77 -1.23 -6.93 -13.01
CA PHE A 77 -1.90 -6.46 -11.79
C PHE A 77 -2.74 -7.55 -11.13
N ILE A 78 -3.60 -8.25 -11.88
CA ILE A 78 -4.42 -9.35 -11.37
C ILE A 78 -3.54 -10.49 -10.85
N SER A 79 -2.47 -10.86 -11.57
CA SER A 79 -1.53 -11.90 -11.15
C SER A 79 -0.88 -11.58 -9.80
N VAL A 80 -0.41 -10.34 -9.62
CA VAL A 80 0.16 -9.87 -8.35
C VAL A 80 -0.89 -9.88 -7.24
N LEU A 81 -2.07 -9.34 -7.51
CA LEU A 81 -3.17 -9.29 -6.54
C LEU A 81 -3.57 -10.69 -6.07
N ASP A 82 -3.72 -11.65 -6.99
CA ASP A 82 -4.08 -13.03 -6.68
C ASP A 82 -2.97 -13.76 -5.89
N SER A 83 -1.71 -13.49 -6.21
CA SER A 83 -0.56 -14.02 -5.45
C SER A 83 -0.57 -13.52 -4.00
N LEU A 84 -0.79 -12.21 -3.81
CA LEU A 84 -0.86 -11.62 -2.47
C LEU A 84 -2.10 -12.09 -1.69
N ARG A 85 -3.23 -12.29 -2.35
CA ARG A 85 -4.45 -12.83 -1.71
C ARG A 85 -4.26 -14.26 -1.23
N LYS A 86 -3.56 -15.09 -2.03
CA LYS A 86 -3.18 -16.44 -1.60
C LYS A 86 -2.26 -16.40 -0.38
N ALA A 87 -1.27 -15.52 -0.38
CA ALA A 87 -0.38 -15.32 0.76
C ALA A 87 -1.15 -14.85 2.01
N ALA A 88 -2.02 -13.85 1.86
CA ALA A 88 -2.80 -13.27 2.95
C ALA A 88 -3.74 -14.28 3.65
N ALA A 89 -4.08 -15.39 3.00
CA ALA A 89 -4.89 -16.44 3.60
C ALA A 89 -4.16 -17.25 4.69
N TYR A 90 -2.84 -17.30 4.65
CA TYR A 90 -2.03 -18.17 5.52
C TYR A 90 -0.85 -17.47 6.19
N GLU A 91 -0.43 -16.33 5.66
CA GLU A 91 0.75 -15.61 6.13
C GLU A 91 0.37 -14.41 7.00
N ARG A 92 1.35 -13.93 7.75
CA ARG A 92 1.24 -12.73 8.59
C ARG A 92 1.19 -11.48 7.74
N SER A 93 0.62 -10.40 8.27
CA SER A 93 0.49 -9.13 7.56
C SER A 93 1.84 -8.51 7.16
N ASP A 94 2.86 -8.59 8.02
CA ASP A 94 4.21 -8.13 7.71
C ASP A 94 4.83 -8.91 6.54
N THR A 95 4.68 -10.22 6.51
CA THR A 95 5.17 -11.09 5.42
C THR A 95 4.47 -10.79 4.09
N VAL A 96 3.17 -10.51 4.12
CA VAL A 96 2.43 -10.10 2.91
C VAL A 96 2.96 -8.77 2.36
N ILE A 97 3.30 -7.81 3.24
CA ILE A 97 3.89 -6.53 2.84
C ILE A 97 5.28 -6.75 2.22
N GLU A 98 6.13 -7.57 2.84
CA GLU A 98 7.45 -7.92 2.30
C GLU A 98 7.33 -8.55 0.92
N LYS A 99 6.41 -9.49 0.74
CA LYS A 99 6.13 -10.13 -0.55
C LYS A 99 5.67 -9.14 -1.62
N LEU A 100 4.82 -8.16 -1.27
CA LEU A 100 4.46 -7.08 -2.17
C LEU A 100 5.70 -6.29 -2.61
N TYR A 101 6.59 -5.96 -1.69
CA TYR A 101 7.81 -5.22 -1.97
C TYR A 101 8.76 -6.00 -2.90
N ASP A 102 8.89 -7.30 -2.68
CA ASP A 102 9.74 -8.16 -3.49
C ASP A 102 9.20 -8.30 -4.93
N ILE A 103 7.89 -8.54 -5.08
CA ILE A 103 7.26 -8.71 -6.40
C ILE A 103 7.33 -7.42 -7.22
N THR A 104 7.11 -6.27 -6.58
CA THR A 104 7.02 -4.98 -7.28
C THR A 104 8.35 -4.21 -7.32
N SER A 105 9.35 -4.63 -6.55
CA SER A 105 10.59 -3.87 -6.32
C SER A 105 10.34 -2.42 -5.85
N PHE A 106 9.20 -2.18 -5.19
CA PHE A 106 8.75 -0.85 -4.84
C PHE A 106 9.73 -0.07 -3.92
N PRO A 107 10.39 -0.70 -2.91
CA PRO A 107 11.40 -0.01 -2.12
C PRO A 107 12.56 0.54 -2.95
N GLN A 108 12.99 -0.19 -3.99
CA GLN A 108 14.07 0.23 -4.89
C GLN A 108 13.63 1.43 -5.75
N VAL A 109 12.39 1.40 -6.26
CA VAL A 109 11.80 2.51 -7.00
C VAL A 109 11.73 3.75 -6.11
N MET A 110 11.21 3.63 -4.88
CA MET A 110 11.11 4.74 -3.93
C MET A 110 12.48 5.31 -3.53
N ARG A 111 13.49 4.45 -3.40
CA ARG A 111 14.85 4.89 -3.08
C ARG A 111 15.45 5.80 -4.15
N SER A 112 15.10 5.57 -5.41
CA SER A 112 15.59 6.35 -6.56
C SER A 112 14.90 7.70 -6.72
N CYS A 113 13.83 7.98 -5.96
CA CYS A 113 13.12 9.24 -5.98
C CYS A 113 13.70 10.26 -5.00
N ASP A 114 13.34 11.53 -5.16
CA ASP A 114 13.68 12.60 -4.22
C ASP A 114 13.22 12.24 -2.80
N GLY A 115 14.10 12.38 -1.82
CA GLY A 115 13.84 11.97 -0.44
C GLY A 115 13.77 10.44 -0.24
N GLY A 116 14.36 9.66 -1.14
CA GLY A 116 14.25 8.21 -1.20
C GLY A 116 14.64 7.48 0.08
N GLU A 117 15.66 7.93 0.80
CA GLU A 117 16.08 7.31 2.08
C GLU A 117 14.97 7.44 3.14
N LEU A 118 14.26 8.58 3.20
CA LEU A 118 13.13 8.75 4.11
C LEU A 118 11.94 7.88 3.70
N LYS A 119 11.64 7.82 2.40
CA LYS A 119 10.59 6.93 1.87
C LYS A 119 10.88 5.48 2.20
N LEU A 120 12.12 5.03 1.99
CA LEU A 120 12.56 3.68 2.33
C LEU A 120 12.44 3.40 3.84
N ALA A 121 12.82 4.36 4.69
CA ALA A 121 12.64 4.25 6.13
C ALA A 121 11.16 4.11 6.53
N ASN A 122 10.25 4.87 5.88
CA ASN A 122 8.82 4.76 6.10
C ASN A 122 8.26 3.39 5.66
N LEU A 123 8.69 2.86 4.52
CA LEU A 123 8.28 1.53 4.06
C LEU A 123 8.71 0.43 5.04
N ARG A 124 9.94 0.50 5.57
CA ARG A 124 10.42 -0.43 6.62
C ARG A 124 9.63 -0.28 7.92
N LEU A 125 9.27 0.95 8.27
CA LEU A 125 8.48 1.24 9.47
C LEU A 125 7.06 0.67 9.35
N LEU A 126 6.45 0.66 8.16
CA LEU A 126 5.14 0.04 7.93
C LEU A 126 5.19 -1.47 8.21
N ILE A 127 6.24 -2.18 7.75
CA ILE A 127 6.46 -3.60 8.07
C ILE A 127 6.54 -3.78 9.59
N LYS A 128 7.31 -2.92 10.28
CA LYS A 128 7.44 -2.99 11.75
C LYS A 128 6.09 -2.83 12.44
N TYR A 129 5.26 -1.86 12.02
CA TYR A 129 3.91 -1.70 12.59
C TYR A 129 3.03 -2.94 12.36
N ALA A 130 3.11 -3.56 11.19
CA ALA A 130 2.39 -4.80 10.90
C ALA A 130 2.90 -5.94 11.81
N ALA A 131 4.21 -6.13 11.93
CA ALA A 131 4.83 -7.14 12.78
C ALA A 131 4.49 -6.96 14.28
N ASP A 132 4.48 -5.72 14.77
CA ASP A 132 4.12 -5.42 16.16
C ASP A 132 2.64 -5.70 16.42
N ARG A 133 1.75 -5.48 15.45
CA ARG A 133 0.34 -5.87 15.55
C ARG A 133 0.16 -7.38 15.64
N GLU A 134 0.88 -8.13 14.83
CA GLU A 134 0.88 -9.60 14.87
C GLU A 134 1.33 -10.14 16.24
N LYS A 135 2.39 -9.58 16.82
CA LYS A 135 2.88 -9.94 18.16
C LYS A 135 1.86 -9.67 19.27
N ASN A 136 1.03 -8.63 19.09
CA ASN A 136 0.00 -8.23 20.04
C ASN A 136 -1.36 -8.96 19.84
N GLY A 137 -1.36 -10.08 19.12
CA GLY A 137 -2.54 -10.94 18.94
C GLY A 137 -3.54 -10.49 17.87
N ALA A 138 -3.18 -9.50 17.05
CA ALA A 138 -4.01 -9.06 15.93
C ALA A 138 -3.49 -9.66 14.63
N HIS A 139 -3.89 -10.90 14.35
CA HIS A 139 -3.35 -11.69 13.26
C HIS A 139 -3.99 -11.45 11.90
N GLY A 140 -3.15 -11.56 10.86
CA GLY A 140 -3.52 -11.58 9.45
C GLY A 140 -3.80 -10.20 8.85
N LEU A 141 -3.79 -10.16 7.50
CA LEU A 141 -3.90 -8.93 6.73
C LEU A 141 -5.20 -8.16 7.03
N SER A 142 -6.35 -8.84 7.09
CA SER A 142 -7.64 -8.20 7.36
C SER A 142 -7.68 -7.49 8.72
N SER A 143 -6.98 -8.01 9.73
CA SER A 143 -6.86 -7.35 11.04
C SER A 143 -6.03 -6.06 10.95
N PHE A 144 -4.94 -6.10 10.18
CA PHE A 144 -4.11 -4.94 9.94
C PHE A 144 -4.83 -3.86 9.14
N VAL A 145 -5.50 -4.23 8.04
CA VAL A 145 -6.30 -3.31 7.21
C VAL A 145 -7.39 -2.63 8.02
N ARG A 146 -8.14 -3.38 8.85
CA ARG A 146 -9.14 -2.79 9.76
C ARG A 146 -8.53 -1.85 10.79
N PHE A 147 -7.33 -2.12 11.28
CA PHE A 147 -6.63 -1.22 12.19
C PHE A 147 -6.30 0.11 11.50
N ILE A 148 -5.74 0.07 10.28
CA ILE A 148 -5.46 1.27 9.49
C ILE A 148 -6.76 2.07 9.23
N GLY A 149 -7.85 1.41 8.82
CA GLY A 149 -9.14 2.06 8.60
C GLY A 149 -9.65 2.81 9.84
N ARG A 150 -9.52 2.22 11.04
CA ARG A 150 -9.90 2.90 12.30
C ARG A 150 -9.04 4.11 12.62
N LEU A 151 -7.75 4.11 12.25
CA LEU A 151 -6.90 5.30 12.40
C LEU A 151 -7.36 6.42 11.46
N GLU A 152 -7.62 6.09 10.20
CA GLU A 152 -8.13 7.04 9.19
C GLU A 152 -9.47 7.66 9.63
N GLU A 153 -10.43 6.86 10.07
CA GLU A 153 -11.75 7.32 10.56
C GLU A 153 -11.65 8.28 11.76
N ARG A 154 -10.67 8.06 12.64
CA ARG A 154 -10.45 8.89 13.83
C ARG A 154 -9.54 10.08 13.59
N ASN A 155 -9.09 10.31 12.35
CA ASN A 155 -8.01 11.24 12.02
C ASN A 155 -6.77 11.06 12.90
N ALA A 156 -6.53 9.83 13.36
CA ALA A 156 -5.34 9.43 14.09
C ALA A 156 -4.29 8.92 13.12
N ASP A 157 -3.04 8.97 13.50
CA ASP A 157 -1.94 8.59 12.64
C ASP A 157 -0.86 7.81 13.39
N LEU A 158 0.01 7.15 12.63
CA LEU A 158 1.21 6.51 13.13
C LEU A 158 2.38 7.50 13.08
N LYS A 159 3.37 7.32 13.95
CA LYS A 159 4.56 8.18 13.96
C LYS A 159 5.43 7.88 12.73
N PRO A 160 5.82 8.88 11.93
CA PRO A 160 6.70 8.67 10.78
C PRO A 160 8.14 8.32 11.22
N ALA A 161 8.92 7.76 10.29
CA ALA A 161 10.35 7.56 10.50
C ALA A 161 11.04 8.91 10.74
N GLY A 162 11.91 8.99 11.74
CA GLY A 162 12.61 10.21 12.10
C GLY A 162 11.90 11.12 13.11
N SER A 163 10.66 10.81 13.52
CA SER A 163 9.95 11.57 14.58
C SER A 163 10.32 11.15 16.00
N SER A 164 11.05 10.05 16.17
CA SER A 164 11.60 9.62 17.44
C SER A 164 12.97 10.25 17.60
N GLY A 165 13.08 11.31 18.38
CA GLY A 165 14.36 11.78 18.91
C GLY A 165 14.92 10.75 19.89
N ASP A 166 15.48 9.65 19.35
CA ASP A 166 16.25 8.73 20.17
C ASP A 166 17.45 8.19 19.35
N GLY A 167 18.65 8.55 19.79
CA GLY A 167 19.88 7.88 19.44
C GLY A 167 20.72 8.43 18.27
N GLY A 168 20.50 9.64 17.79
CA GLY A 168 21.49 10.35 16.97
C GLY A 168 22.15 11.47 17.79
N ASN A 169 23.48 11.56 17.75
CA ASN A 169 24.31 12.54 18.45
C ASN A 169 23.95 13.99 18.02
N CYS A 170 22.80 14.49 18.49
CA CYS A 170 22.29 15.83 18.20
C CYS A 170 22.37 16.66 19.48
N VAL A 171 23.21 17.71 19.48
CA VAL A 171 23.23 18.73 20.49
C VAL A 171 21.96 19.58 20.36
N ARG A 172 21.05 19.48 21.33
CA ARG A 172 19.88 20.34 21.43
C ARG A 172 20.28 21.64 22.10
N ILE A 173 20.32 22.73 21.33
CA ILE A 173 20.47 24.09 21.90
C ILE A 173 19.06 24.54 22.30
N MET A 174 18.82 24.70 23.60
CA MET A 174 17.62 25.34 24.12
C MET A 174 17.90 26.84 24.31
N SER A 175 17.13 27.67 23.62
CA SER A 175 17.07 29.11 23.87
C SER A 175 15.89 29.42 24.77
#